data_b754b0120ab0970aade4e90f59a127c8
#
_entry.id   b754b0120ab0970aade4e90f59a127c8
#
_cell.length_a   1.000
_cell.length_b   1.000
_cell.length_c   1.000
_cell.angle_alpha   90.00
_cell.angle_beta   90.00
_cell.angle_gamma   90.00
#
_symmetry.space_group_name_H-M   'P 1'
#
loop_
_entity.id
_entity.type
_entity.pdbx_description
1 polymer ?
#
loop_
_entity_poly.entity_id
_entity_poly.type
_entity_poly.pdbx_seq_one_letter_code
_entity_poly.pdbx_strand_id
1 'polypeptide(L)'
;MTPTTRRGFTLVEVIITCSIIGILLAIAIPNMVGYRKGAEREGCQDQMRSILSAIEEARLERDYDVLDALKTSGTIDVLATGTSSAGFKNKYLPEVFGCPSGGGAYSVSYDSSSDTWTVACPNAESKGHAL
;
A
#
# COMPACT_ATOMS: atom_id res chain seq x y z
N MET A 1 30.26 39.62 -33.51
CA MET A 1 29.27 38.52 -33.50
C MET A 1 30.02 37.23 -33.77
N THR A 2 30.27 36.41 -32.74
CA THR A 2 30.98 35.15 -32.87
C THR A 2 29.96 34.06 -33.22
N PRO A 3 30.15 33.28 -34.29
CA PRO A 3 29.24 32.19 -34.65
C PRO A 3 29.36 31.07 -33.63
N THR A 4 28.27 30.80 -32.91
CA THR A 4 28.15 29.62 -32.02
C THR A 4 28.04 28.37 -32.91
N THR A 5 29.14 27.63 -33.00
CA THR A 5 29.15 26.30 -33.67
C THR A 5 28.30 25.32 -32.88
N ARG A 6 27.10 25.05 -33.34
CA ARG A 6 26.25 23.96 -32.80
C ARG A 6 26.88 22.63 -33.21
N ARG A 7 27.49 21.94 -32.25
CA ARG A 7 27.95 20.56 -32.45
C ARG A 7 26.73 19.65 -32.55
N GLY A 8 26.51 19.06 -33.70
CA GLY A 8 25.50 18.03 -33.88
C GLY A 8 25.99 16.68 -33.38
N PHE A 9 25.08 15.85 -32.88
CA PHE A 9 25.38 14.45 -32.49
C PHE A 9 25.76 13.63 -33.72
N THR A 10 26.77 12.78 -33.58
CA THR A 10 27.14 11.83 -34.65
C THR A 10 26.26 10.59 -34.58
N LEU A 11 25.98 9.97 -35.73
CA LEU A 11 25.21 8.72 -35.79
C LEU A 11 25.87 7.59 -34.98
N VAL A 12 27.21 7.56 -34.99
CA VAL A 12 28.00 6.57 -34.23
C VAL A 12 27.80 6.74 -32.71
N GLU A 13 27.75 7.96 -32.22
CA GLU A 13 27.56 8.27 -30.79
C GLU A 13 26.20 7.78 -30.30
N VAL A 14 25.15 7.95 -31.13
CA VAL A 14 23.80 7.45 -30.82
C VAL A 14 23.78 5.92 -30.80
N ILE A 15 24.43 5.24 -31.75
CA ILE A 15 24.47 3.77 -31.78
C ILE A 15 25.19 3.21 -30.57
N ILE A 16 26.33 3.80 -30.17
CA ILE A 16 27.07 3.36 -28.99
C ILE A 16 26.27 3.56 -27.72
N THR A 17 25.62 4.71 -27.56
CA THR A 17 24.79 4.97 -26.37
C THR A 17 23.60 4.03 -26.28
N CYS A 18 22.88 3.78 -27.36
CA CYS A 18 21.77 2.82 -27.40
C CYS A 18 22.24 1.39 -27.09
N SER A 19 23.43 0.98 -27.56
CA SER A 19 24.00 -0.32 -27.29
C SER A 19 24.31 -0.52 -25.81
N ILE A 20 24.92 0.48 -25.17
CA ILE A 20 25.23 0.43 -23.74
C ILE A 20 23.95 0.37 -22.90
N ILE A 21 22.95 1.22 -23.22
CA ILE A 21 21.66 1.22 -22.52
C ILE A 21 20.97 -0.15 -22.71
N GLY A 22 21.00 -0.74 -23.89
CA GLY A 22 20.42 -2.04 -24.19
C GLY A 22 21.01 -3.16 -23.31
N ILE A 23 22.33 -3.18 -23.12
CA ILE A 23 22.99 -4.17 -22.27
C ILE A 23 22.59 -3.98 -20.80
N LEU A 24 22.55 -2.74 -20.31
CA LEU A 24 22.15 -2.44 -18.93
C LEU A 24 20.69 -2.82 -18.65
N LEU A 25 19.78 -2.55 -19.58
CA LEU A 25 18.38 -2.92 -19.46
C LEU A 25 18.16 -4.43 -19.48
N ALA A 26 18.94 -5.17 -20.26
CA ALA A 26 18.84 -6.63 -20.32
C ALA A 26 19.12 -7.30 -18.95
N ILE A 27 19.95 -6.68 -18.12
CA ILE A 27 20.26 -7.18 -16.77
C ILE A 27 19.22 -6.64 -15.74
N ALA A 28 18.77 -5.39 -15.91
CA ALA A 28 17.90 -4.73 -14.96
C ALA A 28 16.45 -5.27 -14.96
N ILE A 29 15.89 -5.54 -16.14
CA ILE A 29 14.49 -5.93 -16.31
C ILE A 29 14.13 -7.24 -15.56
N PRO A 30 14.85 -8.36 -15.68
CA PRO A 30 14.47 -9.61 -15.02
C PRO A 30 14.49 -9.51 -13.49
N ASN A 31 15.33 -8.65 -12.94
CA ASN A 31 15.46 -8.47 -11.50
C ASN A 31 14.31 -7.66 -10.90
N MET A 32 13.68 -6.77 -11.69
CA MET A 32 12.62 -5.87 -11.26
C MET A 32 11.31 -6.59 -10.87
N VAL A 33 11.04 -7.75 -11.45
CA VAL A 33 9.84 -8.54 -11.15
C VAL A 33 9.86 -9.08 -9.72
N GLY A 34 11.02 -9.49 -9.22
CA GLY A 34 11.20 -9.95 -7.84
C GLY A 34 10.99 -8.81 -6.82
N TYR A 35 11.57 -7.65 -7.11
CA TYR A 35 11.42 -6.47 -6.24
C TYR A 35 9.99 -5.97 -6.12
N ARG A 36 9.20 -5.98 -7.21
CA ARG A 36 7.80 -5.57 -7.18
C ARG A 36 6.97 -6.42 -6.21
N LYS A 37 7.14 -7.74 -6.24
CA LYS A 37 6.43 -8.64 -5.31
C LYS A 37 6.79 -8.39 -3.85
N GLY A 38 8.06 -8.12 -3.57
CA GLY A 38 8.53 -7.72 -2.23
C GLY A 38 7.90 -6.41 -1.77
N ALA A 39 7.95 -5.37 -2.61
CA ALA A 39 7.36 -4.07 -2.31
C ALA A 39 5.84 -4.11 -2.09
N GLU A 40 5.11 -4.91 -2.87
CA GLU A 40 3.67 -5.11 -2.69
C GLU A 40 3.34 -5.76 -1.33
N ARG A 41 4.16 -6.74 -0.90
CA ARG A 41 4.01 -7.38 0.40
C ARG A 41 4.31 -6.42 1.55
N GLU A 42 5.42 -5.71 1.49
CA GLU A 42 5.78 -4.70 2.49
C GLU A 42 4.72 -3.60 2.60
N GLY A 43 4.23 -3.09 1.47
CA GLY A 43 3.16 -2.11 1.43
C GLY A 43 1.87 -2.62 2.08
N CYS A 44 1.51 -3.90 1.88
CA CYS A 44 0.37 -4.50 2.54
C CYS A 44 0.57 -4.59 4.06
N GLN A 45 1.76 -4.99 4.53
CA GLN A 45 2.07 -5.07 5.96
C GLN A 45 2.05 -3.70 6.63
N ASP A 46 2.57 -2.67 5.97
CA ASP A 46 2.56 -1.30 6.50
C ASP A 46 1.14 -0.74 6.60
N GLN A 47 0.29 -1.04 5.61
CA GLN A 47 -1.13 -0.68 5.68
C GLN A 47 -1.86 -1.40 6.82
N MET A 48 -1.60 -2.70 7.03
CA MET A 48 -2.18 -3.43 8.17
C MET A 48 -1.74 -2.86 9.52
N ARG A 49 -0.46 -2.47 9.66
CA ARG A 49 0.03 -1.79 10.87
C ARG A 49 -0.64 -0.43 11.08
N SER A 50 -0.87 0.33 10.00
CA SER A 50 -1.58 1.62 10.07
C SER A 50 -3.03 1.43 10.52
N ILE A 51 -3.70 0.37 10.08
CA ILE A 51 -5.06 0.03 10.52
C ILE A 51 -5.06 -0.33 12.01
N LEU A 52 -4.11 -1.16 12.46
CA LEU A 52 -4.00 -1.52 13.88
C LEU A 52 -3.72 -0.30 14.75
N SER A 53 -2.84 0.62 14.32
CA SER A 53 -2.57 1.85 15.08
C SER A 53 -3.81 2.76 15.15
N ALA A 54 -4.61 2.83 14.10
CA ALA A 54 -5.88 3.57 14.09
C ALA A 54 -6.91 2.97 15.07
N ILE A 55 -6.97 1.64 15.19
CA ILE A 55 -7.83 0.96 16.17
C ILE A 55 -7.36 1.27 17.60
N GLU A 56 -6.05 1.24 17.86
CA GLU A 56 -5.51 1.57 19.17
C GLU A 56 -5.75 3.06 19.53
N GLU A 57 -5.67 3.96 18.56
CA GLU A 57 -5.99 5.37 18.76
C GLU A 57 -7.48 5.56 19.13
N ALA A 58 -8.40 4.89 18.42
CA ALA A 58 -9.82 4.89 18.76
C ALA A 58 -10.07 4.32 20.17
N ARG A 59 -9.32 3.30 20.56
CA ARG A 59 -9.37 2.70 21.90
C ARG A 59 -8.89 3.67 22.99
N LEU A 60 -7.80 4.38 22.74
CA LEU A 60 -7.25 5.38 23.66
C LEU A 60 -8.19 6.57 23.85
N GLU A 61 -8.86 6.99 22.79
CA GLU A 61 -9.87 8.06 22.83
C GLU A 61 -11.21 7.60 23.43
N ARG A 62 -11.36 6.30 23.71
CA ARG A 62 -12.60 5.67 24.20
C ARG A 62 -13.79 5.88 23.28
N ASP A 63 -13.53 5.86 21.97
CA ASP A 63 -14.56 5.97 20.95
C ASP A 63 -15.26 4.61 20.75
N TYR A 64 -16.09 4.25 21.74
CA TYR A 64 -16.75 2.94 21.77
C TYR A 64 -17.72 2.74 20.60
N ASP A 65 -18.31 3.83 20.08
CA ASP A 65 -19.24 3.76 18.95
C ASP A 65 -18.52 3.26 17.69
N VAL A 66 -17.31 3.78 17.43
CA VAL A 66 -16.45 3.32 16.31
C VAL A 66 -15.99 1.89 16.52
N LEU A 67 -15.57 1.53 17.75
CA LEU A 67 -15.10 0.19 18.05
C LEU A 67 -16.22 -0.87 17.94
N ASP A 68 -17.44 -0.55 18.38
CA ASP A 68 -18.59 -1.45 18.26
C ASP A 68 -19.08 -1.58 16.82
N ALA A 69 -19.06 -0.49 16.06
CA ALA A 69 -19.33 -0.51 14.62
C ALA A 69 -18.29 -1.36 13.88
N LEU A 70 -17.01 -1.26 14.25
CA LEU A 70 -15.94 -2.06 13.67
C LEU A 70 -16.08 -3.55 13.98
N LYS A 71 -16.46 -3.92 15.22
CA LYS A 71 -16.77 -5.32 15.60
C LYS A 71 -17.92 -5.90 14.79
N THR A 72 -18.92 -5.08 14.50
CA THR A 72 -20.13 -5.51 13.78
C THR A 72 -19.91 -5.60 12.28
N SER A 73 -19.24 -4.61 11.68
CA SER A 73 -19.01 -4.53 10.23
C SER A 73 -17.87 -5.43 9.75
N GLY A 74 -16.82 -5.56 10.57
CA GLY A 74 -15.58 -6.25 10.19
C GLY A 74 -14.80 -5.57 9.05
N THR A 75 -15.14 -4.32 8.71
CA THR A 75 -14.51 -3.56 7.60
C THR A 75 -13.85 -2.29 8.10
N ILE A 76 -12.78 -1.87 7.41
CA ILE A 76 -12.01 -0.68 7.78
C ILE A 76 -12.67 0.65 7.42
N ASP A 77 -13.77 0.61 6.69
CA ASP A 77 -14.52 1.82 6.28
C ASP A 77 -14.90 2.70 7.47
N VAL A 78 -15.15 2.06 8.60
CA VAL A 78 -15.50 2.72 9.86
C VAL A 78 -14.37 3.59 10.40
N LEU A 79 -13.12 3.27 10.09
CA LEU A 79 -11.93 4.02 10.56
C LEU A 79 -11.52 5.16 9.63
N ALA A 80 -11.97 5.15 8.37
CA ALA A 80 -11.57 6.14 7.39
C ALA A 80 -12.20 7.51 7.65
N THR A 81 -11.47 8.57 7.33
CA THR A 81 -12.00 9.93 7.37
C THR A 81 -13.02 10.14 6.27
N GLY A 82 -14.29 10.06 6.59
CA GLY A 82 -15.40 10.18 5.65
C GLY A 82 -16.70 9.78 6.30
N THR A 83 -17.79 9.85 5.55
CA THR A 83 -19.09 9.33 5.98
C THR A 83 -19.08 7.83 5.72
N SER A 84 -18.94 7.02 6.74
CA SER A 84 -19.18 5.58 6.62
C SER A 84 -20.67 5.34 6.34
N SER A 85 -21.00 4.17 5.81
CA SER A 85 -22.38 3.71 5.63
C SER A 85 -23.19 3.76 6.93
N ALA A 86 -22.53 3.82 8.09
CA ALA A 86 -23.12 3.90 9.42
C ALA A 86 -23.25 5.33 9.95
N GLY A 87 -22.89 6.37 9.16
CA GLY A 87 -23.05 7.77 9.54
C GLY A 87 -21.99 8.34 10.49
N PHE A 88 -20.94 7.57 10.81
CA PHE A 88 -19.84 8.04 11.66
C PHE A 88 -18.86 8.89 10.87
N LYS A 89 -18.43 10.03 11.46
CA LYS A 89 -17.30 10.81 10.94
C LYS A 89 -16.01 10.19 11.45
N ASN A 90 -15.35 9.45 10.60
CA ASN A 90 -14.13 8.71 10.97
C ASN A 90 -12.90 9.60 10.82
N LYS A 91 -12.10 9.68 11.87
CA LYS A 91 -10.92 10.55 11.97
C LYS A 91 -9.60 9.78 12.07
N TYR A 92 -9.66 8.44 12.10
CA TYR A 92 -8.51 7.61 12.42
C TYR A 92 -7.71 7.16 11.20
N LEU A 93 -8.34 7.10 10.02
CA LEU A 93 -7.65 6.82 8.75
C LEU A 93 -7.99 7.89 7.71
N PRO A 94 -7.01 8.36 6.92
CA PRO A 94 -7.24 9.38 5.89
C PRO A 94 -8.09 8.87 4.73
N GLU A 95 -8.04 7.59 4.45
CA GLU A 95 -8.77 6.92 3.36
C GLU A 95 -8.93 5.43 3.62
N VAL A 96 -9.82 4.77 2.87
CA VAL A 96 -9.97 3.32 2.89
C VAL A 96 -8.89 2.70 2.02
N PHE A 97 -8.00 1.92 2.62
CA PHE A 97 -6.91 1.26 1.92
C PHE A 97 -7.40 -0.01 1.21
N GLY A 98 -6.84 -0.24 0.03
CA GLY A 98 -6.94 -1.52 -0.66
C GLY A 98 -5.56 -2.20 -0.74
N CYS A 99 -5.53 -3.52 -0.84
CA CYS A 99 -4.28 -4.25 -0.99
C CYS A 99 -3.52 -3.81 -2.26
N PRO A 100 -2.22 -3.41 -2.18
CA PRO A 100 -1.43 -2.98 -3.35
C PRO A 100 -1.33 -4.00 -4.47
N SER A 101 -1.49 -5.29 -4.16
CA SER A 101 -1.50 -6.38 -5.17
C SER A 101 -2.88 -6.56 -5.83
N GLY A 102 -3.85 -5.70 -5.56
CA GLY A 102 -5.26 -5.87 -5.94
C GLY A 102 -5.97 -6.87 -5.02
N GLY A 103 -7.29 -6.91 -5.04
CA GLY A 103 -8.06 -7.94 -4.32
C GLY A 103 -9.00 -7.44 -3.23
N GLY A 104 -9.24 -6.16 -3.09
CA GLY A 104 -10.30 -5.65 -2.22
C GLY A 104 -9.82 -5.05 -0.90
N ALA A 105 -10.76 -4.83 0.01
CA ALA A 105 -10.54 -4.21 1.30
C ALA A 105 -9.98 -5.19 2.34
N TYR A 106 -9.30 -4.65 3.35
CA TYR A 106 -8.89 -5.40 4.53
C TYR A 106 -10.09 -5.77 5.39
N SER A 107 -10.04 -6.94 6.01
CA SER A 107 -11.01 -7.36 7.01
C SER A 107 -10.41 -7.23 8.42
N VAL A 108 -11.27 -6.87 9.36
CA VAL A 108 -10.91 -6.72 10.77
C VAL A 108 -11.76 -7.68 11.58
N SER A 109 -11.14 -8.40 12.50
CA SER A 109 -11.82 -9.26 13.45
C SER A 109 -11.38 -8.97 14.89
N TYR A 110 -12.29 -9.12 15.82
CA TYR A 110 -12.04 -8.94 17.25
C TYR A 110 -12.29 -10.24 17.99
N ASP A 111 -11.29 -10.68 18.74
CA ASP A 111 -11.43 -11.83 19.64
C ASP A 111 -11.66 -11.33 21.07
N SER A 112 -12.87 -11.56 21.58
CA SER A 112 -13.27 -11.14 22.92
C SER A 112 -12.61 -11.94 24.04
N SER A 113 -12.07 -13.12 23.74
CA SER A 113 -11.41 -13.97 24.73
C SER A 113 -9.99 -13.51 25.04
N SER A 114 -9.30 -12.98 24.04
CA SER A 114 -7.92 -12.48 24.15
C SER A 114 -7.82 -10.96 24.13
N ASP A 115 -8.94 -10.23 23.98
CA ASP A 115 -9.00 -8.76 23.79
C ASP A 115 -8.09 -8.27 22.65
N THR A 116 -8.05 -9.03 21.54
CA THR A 116 -7.11 -8.79 20.45
C THR A 116 -7.83 -8.47 19.15
N TRP A 117 -7.35 -7.47 18.45
CA TRP A 117 -7.75 -7.14 17.10
C TRP A 117 -6.82 -7.79 16.09
N THR A 118 -7.38 -8.37 15.05
CA THR A 118 -6.65 -8.97 13.95
C THR A 118 -7.08 -8.33 12.64
N VAL A 119 -6.10 -7.88 11.86
CA VAL A 119 -6.32 -7.34 10.52
C VAL A 119 -5.83 -8.35 9.50
N ALA A 120 -6.67 -8.71 8.54
CA ALA A 120 -6.32 -9.65 7.49
C ALA A 120 -6.34 -8.98 6.11
N CYS A 121 -5.28 -9.25 5.34
CA CYS A 121 -5.19 -8.86 3.95
C CYS A 121 -6.00 -9.85 3.09
N PRO A 122 -6.77 -9.38 2.09
CA PRO A 122 -7.51 -10.27 1.19
C PRO A 122 -6.61 -11.23 0.39
N ASN A 123 -5.32 -10.92 0.29
CA ASN A 123 -4.30 -11.75 -0.37
C ASN A 123 -3.38 -12.50 0.61
N ALA A 124 -3.74 -12.62 1.88
CA ALA A 124 -2.90 -13.27 2.89
C ALA A 124 -2.52 -14.71 2.52
N GLU A 125 -3.50 -15.50 2.11
CA GLU A 125 -3.28 -16.91 1.74
C GLU A 125 -2.66 -17.07 0.35
N SER A 126 -3.12 -16.29 -0.63
CA SER A 126 -2.71 -16.46 -2.03
C SER A 126 -1.32 -15.91 -2.34
N LYS A 127 -0.87 -14.88 -1.61
CA LYS A 127 0.40 -14.16 -1.87
C LYS A 127 1.31 -14.03 -0.64
N GLY A 128 0.93 -14.63 0.49
CA GLY A 128 1.73 -14.60 1.72
C GLY A 128 1.83 -13.22 2.37
N HIS A 129 0.77 -12.41 2.30
CA HIS A 129 0.70 -11.06 2.86
C HIS A 129 0.14 -11.08 4.30
N ALA A 130 0.65 -11.95 5.15
CA ALA A 130 0.32 -11.97 6.58
C ALA A 130 1.30 -11.10 7.39
N LEU A 131 0.85 -10.58 8.55
CA LEU A 131 1.71 -9.98 9.57
C LEU A 131 2.45 -11.06 10.34
#